data_ddc906d8d12b82aecf10a7480bf0c29d
#
_entry.id   ddc906d8d12b82aecf10a7480bf0c29d
#
_cell.length_a   1.000
_cell.length_b   1.000
_cell.length_c   1.000
_cell.angle_alpha   90.00
_cell.angle_beta   90.00
_cell.angle_gamma   90.00
#
_symmetry.space_group_name_H-M   'P 1'
#
loop_
_entity.id
_entity.type
_entity.pdbx_description
1 polymer ?
#
loop_
_entity_poly.entity_id
_entity_poly.type
_entity_poly.pdbx_seq_one_letter_code
_entity_poly.pdbx_strand_id
1 'polypeptide(L)'
;MRKNRLLLGVLASLLVLYLAVPAGAWDRTEAKILAILPDGSGGPEGLTVGPDGNVYVASFGFNSQGALTGLGQLFVIAPDGRLLRHVGIQGSSPHLLGLAFNPVTGALLVLDFGAGNVLSVDSHTGASSVFATITQDAHAANPTTPGINGLTFDKTGNVYVSDSFQGVIWKIGPSGGTPSIWVTHKLLTTTGVPPFGANGDEFNNEYNTMFVANTGDDTIIQVPVNSDGTAGTPSVFVNSINGADGIVIDKHDSIWVAANQADEIVIIDKTGKVIAKLGDFEGVDEHGVPHGLLFPASPAFSADGEWLYVTDLALDLRLFGLVEAVDSQWCAQVKHYTVSKIRARIPRIGEDDDHGRGHHDRD
;
A
#
# COMPACT_ATOMS: atom_id res chain seq x y z
N MET A 1 70.81 -59.13 -2.30
CA MET A 1 69.82 -58.62 -1.26
C MET A 1 69.58 -57.13 -1.50
N ARG A 2 68.46 -56.80 -2.19
CA ARG A 2 68.07 -55.40 -2.46
C ARG A 2 66.88 -55.10 -1.61
N LYS A 3 66.97 -54.07 -0.76
CA LYS A 3 65.84 -53.57 0.05
C LYS A 3 65.05 -52.55 -0.79
N ASN A 4 63.86 -52.91 -1.12
CA ASN A 4 62.88 -51.97 -1.71
C ASN A 4 62.30 -51.11 -0.59
N ARG A 5 62.50 -49.79 -0.67
CA ARG A 5 61.80 -48.81 0.15
C ARG A 5 60.55 -48.38 -0.62
N LEU A 6 59.39 -48.72 -0.10
CA LEU A 6 58.09 -48.19 -0.53
C LEU A 6 58.02 -46.75 -0.03
N LEU A 7 57.90 -45.78 -0.96
CA LEU A 7 57.51 -44.40 -0.64
C LEU A 7 55.96 -44.36 -0.62
N LEU A 8 55.42 -44.22 0.58
CA LEU A 8 54.01 -43.84 0.71
C LEU A 8 53.90 -42.33 0.46
N GLY A 9 53.35 -41.97 -0.69
CA GLY A 9 52.94 -40.60 -0.98
C GLY A 9 51.58 -40.32 -0.31
N VAL A 10 51.61 -39.46 0.70
CA VAL A 10 50.36 -38.92 1.30
C VAL A 10 49.87 -37.84 0.39
N LEU A 11 48.83 -38.13 -0.42
CA LEU A 11 48.03 -37.11 -1.12
C LEU A 11 47.19 -36.40 -0.06
N ALA A 12 47.63 -35.22 0.35
CA ALA A 12 46.76 -34.30 1.13
C ALA A 12 45.75 -33.66 0.15
N SER A 13 44.56 -34.20 0.09
CA SER A 13 43.42 -33.58 -0.60
C SER A 13 43.02 -32.35 0.21
N LEU A 14 43.41 -31.16 -0.23
CA LEU A 14 42.84 -29.91 0.25
C LEU A 14 41.37 -29.87 -0.20
N LEU A 15 40.48 -30.21 0.70
CA LEU A 15 39.03 -29.95 0.57
C LEU A 15 38.86 -28.45 0.79
N VAL A 16 38.85 -27.67 -0.30
CA VAL A 16 38.43 -26.27 -0.25
C VAL A 16 36.91 -26.29 -0.06
N LEU A 17 36.43 -26.14 1.19
CA LEU A 17 35.07 -25.79 1.46
C LEU A 17 34.86 -24.38 0.86
N TYR A 18 34.30 -24.33 -0.33
CA TYR A 18 33.59 -23.15 -0.78
C TYR A 18 32.41 -23.00 0.16
N LEU A 19 32.51 -22.12 1.15
CA LEU A 19 31.37 -21.53 1.77
C LEU A 19 30.68 -20.78 0.63
N ALA A 20 29.69 -21.41 0.01
CA ALA A 20 28.73 -20.70 -0.82
C ALA A 20 28.10 -19.65 0.09
N VAL A 21 28.58 -18.41 -0.01
CA VAL A 21 27.81 -17.27 0.47
C VAL A 21 26.48 -17.43 -0.28
N PRO A 22 25.36 -17.58 0.40
CA PRO A 22 24.09 -17.62 -0.28
C PRO A 22 24.07 -16.40 -1.18
N ALA A 23 23.91 -16.60 -2.49
CA ALA A 23 23.65 -15.51 -3.41
C ALA A 23 22.50 -14.74 -2.78
N GLY A 24 22.77 -13.52 -2.34
CA GLY A 24 21.86 -12.79 -1.50
C GLY A 24 20.49 -12.77 -2.15
N ALA A 25 19.57 -13.56 -1.61
CA ALA A 25 18.18 -13.27 -1.78
C ALA A 25 18.03 -11.76 -1.48
N TRP A 26 17.25 -11.05 -2.24
CA TRP A 26 17.00 -9.63 -1.99
C TRP A 26 16.77 -9.46 -0.49
N ASP A 27 17.56 -8.60 0.15
CA ASP A 27 17.29 -8.23 1.53
C ASP A 27 15.93 -7.56 1.54
N ARG A 28 14.92 -8.31 1.98
CA ARG A 28 13.52 -7.84 1.94
C ARG A 28 13.20 -6.87 3.04
N THR A 29 14.14 -6.60 3.94
CA THR A 29 13.91 -5.74 5.10
C THR A 29 12.63 -6.13 5.86
N GLU A 30 12.79 -6.58 7.07
CA GLU A 30 11.68 -7.07 7.94
C GLU A 30 10.57 -6.01 8.09
N ALA A 31 9.33 -6.40 7.89
CA ALA A 31 8.16 -5.62 8.27
C ALA A 31 7.87 -5.87 9.76
N LYS A 32 7.79 -4.78 10.53
CA LYS A 32 7.53 -4.84 11.98
C LYS A 32 6.17 -4.25 12.30
N ILE A 33 5.46 -4.82 13.23
CA ILE A 33 4.20 -4.25 13.72
C ILE A 33 4.49 -2.86 14.30
N LEU A 34 3.84 -1.84 13.75
CA LEU A 34 3.78 -0.51 14.35
C LEU A 34 2.72 -0.47 15.44
N ALA A 35 1.51 -0.94 15.12
CA ALA A 35 0.38 -0.95 16.04
C ALA A 35 -0.56 -2.12 15.76
N ILE A 36 -1.21 -2.61 16.82
CA ILE A 36 -2.35 -3.51 16.73
C ILE A 36 -3.60 -2.68 16.95
N LEU A 37 -4.59 -2.80 16.06
CA LEU A 37 -5.84 -2.08 16.17
C LEU A 37 -6.73 -2.68 17.28
N PRO A 38 -7.63 -1.89 17.88
CA PRO A 38 -8.54 -2.37 18.92
C PRO A 38 -9.42 -3.53 18.46
N ASP A 39 -9.83 -4.36 19.41
CA ASP A 39 -10.75 -5.46 19.17
C ASP A 39 -12.04 -4.98 18.49
N GLY A 40 -12.53 -5.76 17.53
CA GLY A 40 -13.72 -5.40 16.75
C GLY A 40 -13.47 -4.42 15.62
N SER A 41 -12.23 -4.04 15.35
CA SER A 41 -11.86 -3.29 14.14
C SER A 41 -12.07 -4.14 12.90
N GLY A 42 -12.37 -3.48 11.79
CA GLY A 42 -12.23 -4.07 10.46
C GLY A 42 -10.79 -3.96 9.96
N GLY A 43 -10.48 -4.67 8.88
CA GLY A 43 -9.20 -4.56 8.21
C GLY A 43 -8.86 -3.11 7.84
N PRO A 44 -7.69 -2.61 8.23
CA PRO A 44 -7.23 -1.27 7.85
C PRO A 44 -6.91 -1.24 6.36
N GLU A 45 -7.40 -0.21 5.68
CA GLU A 45 -7.15 -0.08 4.24
C GLU A 45 -6.42 1.22 3.93
N GLY A 46 -7.10 2.38 4.02
CA GLY A 46 -6.47 3.66 3.75
C GLY A 46 -5.49 4.08 4.85
N LEU A 47 -4.37 4.66 4.44
CA LEU A 47 -3.36 5.18 5.34
C LEU A 47 -2.75 6.46 4.81
N THR A 48 -2.57 7.46 5.69
CA THR A 48 -1.81 8.68 5.41
C THR A 48 -1.05 9.14 6.64
N VAL A 49 0.02 9.92 6.44
CA VAL A 49 0.71 10.61 7.53
C VAL A 49 0.28 12.07 7.54
N GLY A 50 -0.25 12.49 8.68
CA GLY A 50 -0.75 13.85 8.84
C GLY A 50 0.37 14.89 9.00
N PRO A 51 0.04 16.18 8.90
CA PRO A 51 0.99 17.28 9.10
C PRO A 51 1.56 17.32 10.54
N ASP A 52 0.93 16.64 11.49
CA ASP A 52 1.39 16.43 12.86
C ASP A 52 2.34 15.23 13.02
N GLY A 53 2.66 14.53 11.93
CA GLY A 53 3.51 13.35 11.90
C GLY A 53 2.85 12.06 12.38
N ASN A 54 1.56 12.09 12.76
CA ASN A 54 0.82 10.91 13.16
C ASN A 54 0.30 10.14 11.94
N VAL A 55 0.06 8.85 12.14
CA VAL A 55 -0.49 7.94 11.13
C VAL A 55 -2.00 7.89 11.29
N TYR A 56 -2.71 8.18 10.21
CA TYR A 56 -4.16 8.15 10.10
C TYR A 56 -4.58 6.95 9.28
N VAL A 57 -5.49 6.14 9.80
CA VAL A 57 -5.88 4.86 9.20
C VAL A 57 -7.39 4.75 9.14
N ALA A 58 -7.91 4.43 7.96
CA ALA A 58 -9.31 4.13 7.74
C ALA A 58 -9.54 2.61 7.64
N SER A 59 -10.67 2.12 8.14
CA SER A 59 -11.04 0.71 8.09
C SER A 59 -11.99 0.43 6.93
N PHE A 60 -11.73 -0.63 6.16
CA PHE A 60 -12.65 -1.08 5.10
C PHE A 60 -13.96 -1.67 5.64
N GLY A 61 -14.04 -1.92 6.96
CA GLY A 61 -15.25 -2.40 7.59
C GLY A 61 -15.59 -3.86 7.29
N PHE A 62 -14.61 -4.67 6.95
CA PHE A 62 -14.68 -6.13 6.94
C PHE A 62 -13.71 -6.71 7.97
N ASN A 63 -14.09 -7.78 8.60
CA ASN A 63 -13.18 -8.61 9.39
C ASN A 63 -13.29 -10.08 8.96
N SER A 64 -12.57 -10.98 9.59
CA SER A 64 -12.58 -12.42 9.25
C SER A 64 -13.95 -13.10 9.40
N GLN A 65 -14.94 -12.42 9.97
CA GLN A 65 -16.31 -12.92 10.15
C GLN A 65 -17.30 -12.30 9.15
N GLY A 66 -16.90 -11.28 8.41
CA GLY A 66 -17.72 -10.61 7.40
C GLY A 66 -17.76 -9.10 7.53
N ALA A 67 -18.76 -8.47 6.88
CA ALA A 67 -18.96 -7.04 6.91
C ALA A 67 -19.39 -6.53 8.29
N LEU A 68 -18.75 -5.46 8.75
CA LEU A 68 -19.16 -4.73 9.93
C LEU A 68 -20.36 -3.83 9.62
N THR A 69 -21.03 -3.38 10.66
CA THR A 69 -22.12 -2.43 10.60
C THR A 69 -21.80 -1.19 11.41
N GLY A 70 -22.52 -0.10 11.17
CA GLY A 70 -22.35 1.16 11.90
C GLY A 70 -21.50 2.16 11.14
N LEU A 71 -20.72 2.97 11.87
CA LEU A 71 -19.90 4.02 11.29
C LEU A 71 -18.53 3.47 10.85
N GLY A 72 -17.99 4.04 9.78
CA GLY A 72 -16.62 3.83 9.39
C GLY A 72 -15.64 4.30 10.46
N GLN A 73 -14.57 3.57 10.67
CA GLN A 73 -13.61 3.77 11.77
C GLN A 73 -12.38 4.51 11.28
N LEU A 74 -11.97 5.53 12.03
CA LEU A 74 -10.71 6.25 11.85
C LEU A 74 -9.83 6.07 13.09
N PHE A 75 -8.60 5.62 12.88
CA PHE A 75 -7.59 5.48 13.92
C PHE A 75 -6.49 6.52 13.72
N VAL A 76 -6.00 7.11 14.80
CA VAL A 76 -4.83 7.99 14.79
C VAL A 76 -3.78 7.39 15.70
N ILE A 77 -2.61 7.09 15.13
CA ILE A 77 -1.54 6.34 15.76
C ILE A 77 -0.27 7.22 15.75
N ALA A 78 0.39 7.31 16.88
CA ALA A 78 1.67 8.01 16.98
C ALA A 78 2.79 7.22 16.23
N PRO A 79 3.89 7.86 15.82
CA PRO A 79 5.03 7.19 15.20
C PRO A 79 5.67 6.08 16.05
N ASP A 80 5.46 6.13 17.38
CA ASP A 80 5.90 5.09 18.32
C ASP A 80 4.94 3.91 18.46
N GLY A 81 3.80 3.92 17.73
CA GLY A 81 2.79 2.88 17.71
C GLY A 81 1.65 3.03 18.72
N ARG A 82 1.65 4.07 19.57
CA ARG A 82 0.55 4.31 20.50
C ARG A 82 -0.70 4.77 19.76
N LEU A 83 -1.82 4.10 20.00
CA LEU A 83 -3.13 4.60 19.58
C LEU A 83 -3.47 5.89 20.35
N LEU A 84 -3.53 7.00 19.62
CA LEU A 84 -3.89 8.30 20.19
C LEU A 84 -5.39 8.53 20.18
N ARG A 85 -6.07 8.00 19.14
CA ARG A 85 -7.50 8.25 18.91
C ARG A 85 -8.14 7.17 18.08
N HIS A 86 -9.40 6.87 18.38
CA HIS A 86 -10.25 6.00 17.59
C HIS A 86 -11.65 6.65 17.58
N VAL A 87 -12.13 7.01 16.40
CA VAL A 87 -13.44 7.67 16.25
C VAL A 87 -14.22 7.04 15.10
N GLY A 88 -15.56 7.02 15.25
CA GLY A 88 -16.47 6.71 14.16
C GLY A 88 -16.77 7.98 13.35
N ILE A 89 -16.65 7.92 12.03
CA ILE A 89 -16.94 9.04 11.14
C ILE A 89 -18.44 9.19 10.99
N GLN A 90 -18.98 10.31 11.46
CA GLN A 90 -20.41 10.58 11.46
C GLN A 90 -20.96 10.65 10.03
N GLY A 91 -22.06 9.92 9.77
CA GLY A 91 -22.71 9.90 8.45
C GLY A 91 -22.01 9.03 7.40
N SER A 92 -20.93 8.34 7.75
CA SER A 92 -20.32 7.38 6.83
C SER A 92 -20.98 6.00 6.88
N SER A 93 -20.77 5.20 5.83
CA SER A 93 -20.90 3.75 5.86
C SER A 93 -19.71 3.14 6.66
N PRO A 94 -19.74 1.84 7.00
CA PRO A 94 -18.60 1.18 7.60
C PRO A 94 -17.40 0.99 6.65
N HIS A 95 -17.59 1.16 5.35
CA HIS A 95 -16.64 0.81 4.31
C HIS A 95 -15.86 2.04 3.84
N LEU A 96 -14.76 2.34 4.54
CA LEU A 96 -13.86 3.43 4.18
C LEU A 96 -12.60 2.89 3.49
N LEU A 97 -12.12 3.61 2.49
CA LEU A 97 -10.89 3.30 1.78
C LEU A 97 -9.89 4.48 1.89
N GLY A 98 -9.36 4.96 0.79
CA GLY A 98 -8.32 5.97 0.77
C GLY A 98 -8.63 7.23 1.61
N LEU A 99 -7.59 7.80 2.22
CA LEU A 99 -7.67 9.07 2.92
C LEU A 99 -6.38 9.86 2.77
N ALA A 100 -6.49 11.19 2.69
CA ALA A 100 -5.31 12.04 2.67
C ALA A 100 -5.63 13.48 3.12
N PHE A 101 -4.61 14.19 3.56
CA PHE A 101 -4.71 15.62 3.86
C PHE A 101 -4.49 16.44 2.60
N ASN A 102 -5.45 17.29 2.26
CA ASN A 102 -5.28 18.22 1.16
C ASN A 102 -4.12 19.19 1.47
N PRO A 103 -3.06 19.23 0.65
CA PRO A 103 -1.85 20.00 0.95
C PRO A 103 -2.07 21.53 0.93
N VAL A 104 -3.15 21.99 0.32
CA VAL A 104 -3.48 23.41 0.20
C VAL A 104 -4.45 23.87 1.29
N THR A 105 -5.50 23.07 1.56
CA THR A 105 -6.54 23.44 2.52
C THR A 105 -6.32 22.89 3.91
N GLY A 106 -5.50 21.84 4.06
CA GLY A 106 -5.27 21.12 5.31
C GLY A 106 -6.43 20.18 5.70
N ALA A 107 -7.49 20.09 4.90
CA ALA A 107 -8.64 19.24 5.18
C ALA A 107 -8.26 17.76 5.05
N LEU A 108 -8.65 16.93 6.03
CA LEU A 108 -8.62 15.48 5.90
C LEU A 108 -9.81 15.03 5.06
N LEU A 109 -9.53 14.44 3.91
CA LEU A 109 -10.54 13.81 3.07
C LEU A 109 -10.47 12.28 3.25
N VAL A 110 -11.65 11.65 3.31
CA VAL A 110 -11.79 10.20 3.47
C VAL A 110 -12.80 9.70 2.45
N LEU A 111 -12.49 8.62 1.76
CA LEU A 111 -13.38 7.99 0.80
C LEU A 111 -14.32 7.02 1.53
N ASP A 112 -15.61 7.30 1.43
CA ASP A 112 -16.68 6.40 1.85
C ASP A 112 -17.12 5.57 0.64
N PHE A 113 -16.43 4.45 0.44
CA PHE A 113 -16.67 3.51 -0.65
C PHE A 113 -18.14 3.02 -0.66
N GLY A 114 -18.68 2.70 0.51
CA GLY A 114 -20.04 2.14 0.60
C GLY A 114 -21.14 3.13 0.21
N ALA A 115 -20.89 4.44 0.29
CA ALA A 115 -21.85 5.48 -0.06
C ALA A 115 -21.47 6.29 -1.32
N GLY A 116 -20.26 6.07 -1.88
CA GLY A 116 -19.74 6.84 -3.01
C GLY A 116 -19.42 8.30 -2.66
N ASN A 117 -19.17 8.61 -1.39
CA ASN A 117 -18.90 9.97 -0.93
C ASN A 117 -17.41 10.20 -0.66
N VAL A 118 -16.93 11.37 -1.01
CA VAL A 118 -15.72 11.96 -0.43
C VAL A 118 -16.15 12.79 0.77
N LEU A 119 -15.66 12.46 1.96
CA LEU A 119 -16.01 13.13 3.21
C LEU A 119 -14.86 14.05 3.64
N SER A 120 -15.18 15.28 4.07
CA SER A 120 -14.25 16.12 4.83
C SER A 120 -14.47 15.84 6.32
N VAL A 121 -13.41 15.44 7.04
CA VAL A 121 -13.49 14.84 8.37
C VAL A 121 -12.70 15.62 9.39
N ASP A 122 -13.30 15.94 10.53
CA ASP A 122 -12.60 16.32 11.75
C ASP A 122 -12.08 15.06 12.45
N SER A 123 -10.79 14.83 12.38
CA SER A 123 -10.15 13.65 12.94
C SER A 123 -10.17 13.59 14.49
N HIS A 124 -10.56 14.67 15.18
CA HIS A 124 -10.67 14.69 16.63
C HIS A 124 -12.02 14.19 17.11
N THR A 125 -13.07 14.54 16.38
CA THR A 125 -14.46 14.30 16.81
C THR A 125 -15.16 13.24 15.96
N GLY A 126 -14.64 12.94 14.76
CA GLY A 126 -15.33 12.13 13.75
C GLY A 126 -16.47 12.88 13.04
N ALA A 127 -16.67 14.17 13.33
CA ALA A 127 -17.65 14.98 12.58
C ALA A 127 -17.23 15.06 11.12
N SER A 128 -18.20 14.92 10.22
CA SER A 128 -17.93 14.96 8.79
C SER A 128 -18.95 15.77 8.02
N SER A 129 -18.58 16.16 6.82
CA SER A 129 -19.47 16.72 5.82
C SER A 129 -19.16 16.15 4.45
N VAL A 130 -20.15 16.01 3.59
CA VAL A 130 -19.95 15.54 2.22
C VAL A 130 -19.18 16.62 1.45
N PHE A 131 -17.99 16.28 0.99
CA PHE A 131 -17.15 17.12 0.14
C PHE A 131 -17.56 16.99 -1.33
N ALA A 132 -17.83 15.75 -1.77
CA ALA A 132 -18.36 15.43 -3.08
C ALA A 132 -19.08 14.08 -3.04
N THR A 133 -20.00 13.85 -3.98
CA THR A 133 -20.65 12.55 -4.19
C THR A 133 -20.36 12.09 -5.61
N ILE A 134 -19.80 10.89 -5.75
CA ILE A 134 -19.55 10.23 -7.03
C ILE A 134 -20.70 9.26 -7.29
N THR A 135 -21.23 9.31 -8.49
CA THR A 135 -22.37 8.48 -8.93
C THR A 135 -22.01 7.76 -10.22
N GLN A 136 -22.86 6.84 -10.63
CA GLN A 136 -22.75 6.21 -11.94
C GLN A 136 -22.73 7.26 -13.05
N ASP A 137 -21.80 7.14 -13.99
CA ASP A 137 -21.72 8.00 -15.17
C ASP A 137 -21.80 7.15 -16.45
N ALA A 138 -22.66 7.58 -17.38
CA ALA A 138 -22.88 6.89 -18.65
C ALA A 138 -21.68 6.96 -19.61
N HIS A 139 -20.74 7.87 -19.37
CA HIS A 139 -19.53 8.04 -20.18
C HIS A 139 -18.31 7.30 -19.58
N ALA A 140 -18.46 6.66 -18.42
CA ALA A 140 -17.43 5.84 -17.83
C ALA A 140 -17.06 4.63 -18.73
N ALA A 141 -15.84 4.10 -18.60
CA ALA A 141 -15.42 2.91 -19.33
C ALA A 141 -16.28 1.68 -19.01
N ASN A 142 -16.80 1.62 -17.80
CA ASN A 142 -17.79 0.65 -17.34
C ASN A 142 -18.88 1.35 -16.53
N PRO A 143 -20.00 1.78 -17.15
CA PRO A 143 -21.09 2.47 -16.45
C PRO A 143 -21.78 1.56 -15.41
N THR A 144 -21.37 1.65 -14.16
CA THR A 144 -21.88 0.86 -13.04
C THR A 144 -21.86 1.67 -11.74
N THR A 145 -22.24 1.05 -10.63
CA THR A 145 -22.08 1.65 -9.28
C THR A 145 -20.62 2.04 -9.07
N PRO A 146 -20.33 3.24 -8.54
CA PRO A 146 -18.96 3.67 -8.28
C PRO A 146 -18.26 2.77 -7.26
N GLY A 147 -16.96 2.59 -7.43
CA GLY A 147 -16.07 1.92 -6.51
C GLY A 147 -14.87 2.81 -6.21
N ILE A 148 -15.12 3.95 -5.54
CA ILE A 148 -14.07 4.93 -5.21
C ILE A 148 -13.05 4.33 -4.27
N ASN A 149 -11.74 4.50 -4.57
CA ASN A 149 -10.71 3.76 -3.87
C ASN A 149 -9.53 4.62 -3.40
N GLY A 150 -8.68 5.12 -4.28
CA GLY A 150 -7.57 6.00 -3.96
C GLY A 150 -7.88 7.48 -4.16
N LEU A 151 -7.10 8.35 -3.53
CA LEU A 151 -7.16 9.80 -3.80
C LEU A 151 -5.79 10.45 -3.69
N THR A 152 -5.55 11.41 -4.59
CA THR A 152 -4.38 12.29 -4.59
C THR A 152 -4.75 13.72 -4.95
N PHE A 153 -3.77 14.62 -4.96
CA PHE A 153 -3.98 16.05 -5.18
C PHE A 153 -3.01 16.62 -6.21
N ASP A 154 -3.47 17.62 -6.96
CA ASP A 154 -2.53 18.47 -7.70
C ASP A 154 -2.02 19.63 -6.84
N LYS A 155 -1.07 20.42 -7.41
CA LYS A 155 -0.44 21.57 -6.73
C LYS A 155 -1.41 22.66 -6.29
N THR A 156 -2.62 22.67 -6.83
CA THR A 156 -3.65 23.67 -6.53
C THR A 156 -4.72 23.14 -5.56
N GLY A 157 -4.54 21.88 -5.12
CA GLY A 157 -5.44 21.22 -4.16
C GLY A 157 -6.68 20.63 -4.79
N ASN A 158 -6.77 20.55 -6.14
CA ASN A 158 -7.79 19.72 -6.74
C ASN A 158 -7.58 18.26 -6.33
N VAL A 159 -8.69 17.58 -6.08
CA VAL A 159 -8.71 16.18 -5.63
C VAL A 159 -8.92 15.28 -6.84
N TYR A 160 -8.12 14.24 -6.95
CA TYR A 160 -8.29 13.19 -7.93
C TYR A 160 -8.67 11.91 -7.19
N VAL A 161 -9.70 11.21 -7.67
CA VAL A 161 -10.22 10.00 -7.01
C VAL A 161 -10.31 8.90 -8.03
N SER A 162 -9.68 7.78 -7.76
CA SER A 162 -9.79 6.57 -8.58
C SER A 162 -11.12 5.87 -8.34
N ASP A 163 -11.68 5.27 -9.40
CA ASP A 163 -12.92 4.50 -9.35
C ASP A 163 -12.69 3.15 -10.00
N SER A 164 -12.52 2.15 -9.15
CA SER A 164 -12.16 0.78 -9.52
C SER A 164 -13.19 0.11 -10.41
N PHE A 165 -14.48 0.47 -10.26
CA PHE A 165 -15.56 -0.21 -10.95
C PHE A 165 -15.95 0.48 -12.26
N GLN A 166 -15.93 1.81 -12.28
CA GLN A 166 -16.26 2.58 -13.46
C GLN A 166 -15.06 2.78 -14.42
N GLY A 167 -13.82 2.55 -13.97
CA GLY A 167 -12.61 2.79 -14.76
C GLY A 167 -12.39 4.26 -15.06
N VAL A 168 -12.52 5.08 -14.03
CA VAL A 168 -12.46 6.55 -14.08
C VAL A 168 -11.47 7.07 -13.04
N ILE A 169 -10.76 8.14 -13.36
CA ILE A 169 -10.20 9.05 -12.37
C ILE A 169 -11.07 10.32 -12.39
N TRP A 170 -11.70 10.59 -11.28
CA TRP A 170 -12.52 11.77 -11.07
C TRP A 170 -11.67 12.96 -10.66
N LYS A 171 -12.06 14.18 -11.08
CA LYS A 171 -11.49 15.43 -10.60
C LYS A 171 -12.54 16.26 -9.89
N ILE A 172 -12.17 16.78 -8.70
CA ILE A 172 -13.02 17.60 -7.85
C ILE A 172 -12.24 18.86 -7.49
N GLY A 173 -12.90 20.01 -7.44
CA GLY A 173 -12.26 21.26 -7.05
C GLY A 173 -11.74 21.24 -5.58
N PRO A 174 -10.82 22.15 -5.21
CA PRO A 174 -10.19 22.15 -3.87
C PRO A 174 -11.15 22.47 -2.72
N SER A 175 -12.34 22.96 -3.03
CA SER A 175 -13.41 23.24 -2.06
C SER A 175 -14.58 22.25 -2.14
N GLY A 176 -14.41 21.16 -2.87
CA GLY A 176 -15.48 20.18 -3.11
C GLY A 176 -16.38 20.56 -4.28
N GLY A 177 -17.57 19.96 -4.31
CA GLY A 177 -18.58 20.22 -5.34
C GLY A 177 -18.77 19.05 -6.30
N THR A 178 -19.19 19.35 -7.54
CA THR A 178 -19.54 18.32 -8.53
C THR A 178 -18.28 17.70 -9.12
N PRO A 179 -18.09 16.35 -9.01
CA PRO A 179 -17.01 15.65 -9.68
C PRO A 179 -17.13 15.73 -11.20
N SER A 180 -16.02 15.70 -11.90
CA SER A 180 -15.95 15.57 -13.35
C SER A 180 -14.99 14.45 -13.73
N ILE A 181 -15.26 13.75 -14.83
CA ILE A 181 -14.33 12.76 -15.37
C ILE A 181 -13.06 13.49 -15.83
N TRP A 182 -11.90 13.18 -15.19
CA TRP A 182 -10.59 13.64 -15.67
C TRP A 182 -10.06 12.73 -16.75
N VAL A 183 -10.15 11.41 -16.53
CA VAL A 183 -9.86 10.38 -17.52
C VAL A 183 -10.74 9.16 -17.28
N THR A 184 -11.15 8.53 -18.37
CA THR A 184 -11.79 7.21 -18.35
C THR A 184 -11.14 6.33 -19.41
N HIS A 185 -10.83 5.10 -19.05
CA HIS A 185 -10.18 4.17 -19.97
C HIS A 185 -10.35 2.71 -19.53
N LYS A 186 -10.40 1.79 -20.50
CA LYS A 186 -10.52 0.35 -20.21
C LYS A 186 -9.36 -0.23 -19.39
N LEU A 187 -8.16 0.37 -19.45
CA LEU A 187 -7.02 -0.02 -18.59
C LEU A 187 -7.23 0.32 -17.11
N LEU A 188 -8.26 1.09 -16.79
CA LEU A 188 -8.64 1.45 -15.42
C LEU A 188 -9.75 0.54 -14.88
N THR A 189 -10.31 -0.36 -15.70
CA THR A 189 -11.22 -1.43 -15.30
C THR A 189 -10.48 -2.75 -15.19
N THR A 190 -11.11 -3.76 -14.61
CA THR A 190 -10.57 -5.13 -14.58
C THR A 190 -11.66 -6.18 -14.68
N THR A 191 -11.28 -7.40 -15.06
CA THR A 191 -12.05 -8.63 -14.89
C THR A 191 -11.26 -9.65 -14.06
N GLY A 192 -10.14 -9.21 -13.47
CA GLY A 192 -9.24 -10.02 -12.66
C GLY A 192 -9.69 -10.17 -11.21
N VAL A 193 -8.79 -10.64 -10.37
CA VAL A 193 -9.02 -10.92 -8.94
C VAL A 193 -7.89 -10.28 -8.12
N PRO A 194 -8.23 -9.51 -7.08
CA PRO A 194 -9.56 -9.03 -6.68
C PRO A 194 -10.20 -8.11 -7.73
N PRO A 195 -11.53 -7.97 -7.77
CA PRO A 195 -12.22 -7.28 -8.87
C PRO A 195 -12.18 -5.75 -8.71
N PHE A 196 -11.01 -5.20 -8.41
CA PHE A 196 -10.74 -3.77 -8.29
C PHE A 196 -9.82 -3.34 -9.44
N GLY A 197 -10.29 -2.44 -10.30
CA GLY A 197 -9.50 -1.82 -11.35
C GLY A 197 -8.62 -0.69 -10.81
N ALA A 198 -8.83 0.56 -11.25
CA ALA A 198 -8.11 1.72 -10.73
C ALA A 198 -8.21 1.80 -9.20
N ASN A 199 -7.05 1.75 -8.54
CA ASN A 199 -6.89 1.72 -7.09
C ASN A 199 -5.99 2.89 -6.64
N GLY A 200 -4.87 2.65 -5.96
CA GLY A 200 -3.96 3.72 -5.57
C GLY A 200 -3.54 4.60 -6.75
N ASP A 201 -3.58 5.90 -6.57
CA ASP A 201 -3.21 6.88 -7.59
C ASP A 201 -2.32 7.99 -7.01
N GLU A 202 -1.25 8.37 -7.75
CA GLU A 202 -0.32 9.40 -7.29
C GLU A 202 0.35 10.10 -8.48
N PHE A 203 0.58 11.41 -8.35
CA PHE A 203 1.36 12.17 -9.31
C PHE A 203 2.87 12.00 -9.06
N ASN A 204 3.65 12.00 -10.13
CA ASN A 204 5.09 12.16 -9.99
C ASN A 204 5.44 13.58 -9.47
N ASN A 205 6.69 13.77 -9.01
CA ASN A 205 7.12 15.05 -8.39
C ASN A 205 6.99 16.26 -9.30
N GLU A 206 7.02 16.07 -10.63
CA GLU A 206 6.83 17.13 -11.61
C GLU A 206 5.36 17.44 -11.89
N TYR A 207 4.43 16.54 -11.52
CA TYR A 207 2.99 16.59 -11.84
C TYR A 207 2.69 16.55 -13.34
N ASN A 208 3.55 15.90 -14.10
CA ASN A 208 3.36 15.69 -15.54
C ASN A 208 2.92 14.27 -15.89
N THR A 209 2.85 13.38 -14.91
CA THR A 209 2.36 12.00 -15.04
C THR A 209 1.65 11.60 -13.75
N MET A 210 0.47 10.99 -13.87
CA MET A 210 -0.18 10.27 -12.78
C MET A 210 0.06 8.77 -12.99
N PHE A 211 0.44 8.08 -11.92
CA PHE A 211 0.48 6.62 -11.89
C PHE A 211 -0.75 6.09 -11.18
N VAL A 212 -1.31 5.00 -11.68
CA VAL A 212 -2.53 4.37 -11.13
C VAL A 212 -2.29 2.87 -11.05
N ALA A 213 -2.45 2.30 -9.87
CA ALA A 213 -2.46 0.86 -9.70
C ALA A 213 -3.77 0.28 -10.26
N ASN A 214 -3.68 -0.87 -10.92
CA ASN A 214 -4.84 -1.68 -11.28
C ASN A 214 -4.68 -3.05 -10.64
N THR A 215 -5.46 -3.29 -9.59
CA THR A 215 -5.25 -4.42 -8.69
C THR A 215 -5.54 -5.75 -9.37
N GLY A 216 -6.67 -5.85 -10.07
CA GLY A 216 -7.06 -7.11 -10.68
C GLY A 216 -6.30 -7.47 -11.96
N ASP A 217 -5.67 -6.49 -12.61
CA ASP A 217 -4.84 -6.72 -13.80
C ASP A 217 -3.34 -6.74 -13.48
N ASP A 218 -2.94 -6.61 -12.22
CA ASP A 218 -1.54 -6.65 -11.77
C ASP A 218 -0.65 -5.61 -12.47
N THR A 219 -1.18 -4.39 -12.72
CA THR A 219 -0.49 -3.38 -13.52
C THR A 219 -0.38 -2.03 -12.82
N ILE A 220 0.65 -1.28 -13.20
CA ILE A 220 0.71 0.17 -12.97
C ILE A 220 0.45 0.86 -14.31
N ILE A 221 -0.56 1.71 -14.32
CA ILE A 221 -0.94 2.52 -15.48
C ILE A 221 -0.32 3.90 -15.34
N GLN A 222 0.24 4.45 -16.40
CA GLN A 222 0.66 5.85 -16.45
C GLN A 222 -0.34 6.66 -17.28
N VAL A 223 -0.67 7.84 -16.79
CA VAL A 223 -1.55 8.83 -17.44
C VAL A 223 -0.75 10.13 -17.58
N PRO A 224 -0.31 10.50 -18.78
CA PRO A 224 0.35 11.78 -18.98
C PRO A 224 -0.57 12.95 -18.63
N VAL A 225 -0.01 14.03 -18.10
CA VAL A 225 -0.72 15.29 -17.83
C VAL A 225 -0.31 16.31 -18.88
N ASN A 226 -1.25 16.77 -19.67
CA ASN A 226 -1.03 17.80 -20.67
C ASN A 226 -0.75 19.17 -20.01
N SER A 227 -0.15 20.10 -20.75
CA SER A 227 0.19 21.43 -20.23
C SER A 227 -1.02 22.26 -19.77
N ASP A 228 -2.22 21.91 -20.22
CA ASP A 228 -3.48 22.51 -19.79
C ASP A 228 -4.13 21.79 -18.60
N GLY A 229 -3.47 20.77 -18.05
CA GLY A 229 -3.95 19.97 -16.92
C GLY A 229 -4.96 18.89 -17.29
N THR A 230 -5.25 18.67 -18.57
CA THR A 230 -6.06 17.55 -19.03
C THR A 230 -5.25 16.25 -19.07
N ALA A 231 -5.93 15.10 -19.00
CA ALA A 231 -5.28 13.82 -19.11
C ALA A 231 -4.87 13.50 -20.56
N GLY A 232 -3.70 12.91 -20.72
CA GLY A 232 -3.30 12.24 -21.95
C GLY A 232 -3.86 10.82 -22.01
N THR A 233 -3.43 10.03 -22.99
CA THR A 233 -3.88 8.65 -23.15
C THR A 233 -3.20 7.71 -22.16
N PRO A 234 -3.97 6.97 -21.33
CA PRO A 234 -3.42 5.98 -20.43
C PRO A 234 -2.69 4.84 -21.16
N SER A 235 -1.61 4.36 -20.58
CA SER A 235 -0.86 3.22 -21.06
C SER A 235 -0.29 2.40 -19.90
N VAL A 236 -0.03 1.10 -20.12
CA VAL A 236 0.62 0.26 -19.09
C VAL A 236 2.07 0.71 -18.94
N PHE A 237 2.46 1.05 -17.71
CA PHE A 237 3.82 1.40 -17.35
C PHE A 237 4.61 0.16 -16.91
N VAL A 238 4.03 -0.64 -16.00
CA VAL A 238 4.60 -1.91 -15.53
C VAL A 238 3.47 -2.91 -15.39
N ASN A 239 3.77 -4.17 -15.61
CA ASN A 239 2.89 -5.31 -15.36
C ASN A 239 3.51 -6.30 -14.36
N SER A 240 2.73 -7.31 -13.96
CA SER A 240 3.15 -8.38 -13.05
C SER A 240 3.49 -7.86 -11.63
N ILE A 241 2.78 -6.85 -11.17
CA ILE A 241 2.77 -6.43 -9.76
C ILE A 241 1.54 -7.04 -9.12
N ASN A 242 1.68 -8.21 -8.54
CA ASN A 242 0.58 -9.08 -8.11
C ASN A 242 -0.33 -8.40 -7.05
N GLY A 243 -1.53 -8.02 -7.47
CA GLY A 243 -2.45 -7.27 -6.63
C GLY A 243 -1.96 -5.84 -6.34
N ALA A 244 -1.54 -5.07 -7.36
CA ALA A 244 -1.11 -3.68 -7.20
C ALA A 244 -2.22 -2.85 -6.56
N ASP A 245 -2.00 -2.35 -5.34
CA ASP A 245 -2.98 -1.65 -4.51
C ASP A 245 -2.59 -0.19 -4.26
N GLY A 246 -2.40 0.24 -3.04
CA GLY A 246 -1.94 1.58 -2.73
C GLY A 246 -0.52 1.87 -3.26
N ILE A 247 -0.28 3.12 -3.67
CA ILE A 247 1.03 3.56 -4.14
C ILE A 247 1.45 4.86 -3.46
N VAL A 248 2.75 5.03 -3.28
CA VAL A 248 3.37 6.32 -2.95
C VAL A 248 4.62 6.54 -3.81
N ILE A 249 4.97 7.78 -4.06
CA ILE A 249 6.13 8.14 -4.89
C ILE A 249 7.17 8.83 -4.02
N ASP A 250 8.42 8.37 -4.10
CA ASP A 250 9.53 8.97 -3.37
C ASP A 250 10.11 10.20 -4.10
N LYS A 251 11.05 10.90 -3.45
CA LYS A 251 11.73 12.08 -4.02
C LYS A 251 12.56 11.81 -5.29
N HIS A 252 12.75 10.56 -5.67
CA HIS A 252 13.47 10.13 -6.87
C HIS A 252 12.54 9.66 -7.98
N ASP A 253 11.22 9.84 -7.81
CA ASP A 253 10.17 9.31 -8.68
C ASP A 253 10.13 7.78 -8.73
N SER A 254 10.63 7.09 -7.68
CA SER A 254 10.39 5.66 -7.55
C SER A 254 8.98 5.43 -6.98
N ILE A 255 8.25 4.50 -7.57
CA ILE A 255 6.91 4.11 -7.15
C ILE A 255 7.04 2.96 -6.16
N TRP A 256 6.48 3.13 -4.97
CA TRP A 256 6.41 2.11 -3.92
C TRP A 256 4.98 1.60 -3.90
N VAL A 257 4.79 0.32 -4.20
CA VAL A 257 3.48 -0.30 -4.42
C VAL A 257 3.24 -1.36 -3.37
N ALA A 258 2.09 -1.32 -2.69
CA ALA A 258 1.60 -2.48 -1.95
C ALA A 258 1.12 -3.53 -2.95
N ALA A 259 1.79 -4.67 -3.00
CA ALA A 259 1.41 -5.81 -3.82
C ALA A 259 0.63 -6.79 -2.95
N ASN A 260 -0.69 -6.60 -2.87
CA ASN A 260 -1.52 -7.20 -1.83
C ASN A 260 -1.60 -8.73 -1.90
N GLN A 261 -1.53 -9.33 -3.08
CA GLN A 261 -1.55 -10.78 -3.25
C GLN A 261 -0.16 -11.42 -3.24
N ALA A 262 0.89 -10.61 -3.05
CA ALA A 262 2.27 -11.07 -2.91
C ALA A 262 2.86 -10.76 -1.53
N ASP A 263 2.08 -10.15 -0.63
CA ASP A 263 2.47 -9.80 0.74
C ASP A 263 3.79 -9.02 0.81
N GLU A 264 3.99 -8.07 -0.13
CA GLU A 264 5.24 -7.34 -0.27
C GLU A 264 5.01 -5.88 -0.71
N ILE A 265 6.03 -5.05 -0.51
CA ILE A 265 6.13 -3.73 -1.14
C ILE A 265 7.09 -3.85 -2.33
N VAL A 266 6.61 -3.52 -3.52
CA VAL A 266 7.42 -3.51 -4.75
C VAL A 266 7.86 -2.10 -5.06
N ILE A 267 9.17 -1.89 -5.30
CA ILE A 267 9.73 -0.58 -5.65
C ILE A 267 10.13 -0.59 -7.13
N ILE A 268 9.57 0.37 -7.86
CA ILE A 268 9.74 0.52 -9.30
C ILE A 268 10.42 1.86 -9.57
N ASP A 269 11.51 1.87 -10.33
CA ASP A 269 12.15 3.11 -10.71
C ASP A 269 11.39 3.87 -11.82
N LYS A 270 11.76 5.11 -12.07
CA LYS A 270 11.13 5.97 -13.09
C LYS A 270 11.21 5.43 -14.53
N THR A 271 11.93 4.33 -14.78
CA THR A 271 12.03 3.66 -16.09
C THR A 271 11.10 2.45 -16.19
N GLY A 272 10.39 2.10 -15.11
CA GLY A 272 9.53 0.93 -15.03
C GLY A 272 10.24 -0.35 -14.58
N LYS A 273 11.49 -0.26 -14.12
CA LYS A 273 12.23 -1.42 -13.62
C LYS A 273 11.94 -1.64 -12.13
N VAL A 274 11.56 -2.85 -11.75
CA VAL A 274 11.53 -3.26 -10.34
C VAL A 274 12.96 -3.31 -9.80
N ILE A 275 13.24 -2.52 -8.76
CA ILE A 275 14.57 -2.34 -8.18
C ILE A 275 14.69 -2.92 -6.76
N ALA A 276 13.58 -3.13 -6.07
CA ALA A 276 13.56 -3.81 -4.77
C ALA A 276 12.17 -4.39 -4.48
N LYS A 277 12.15 -5.33 -3.52
CA LYS A 277 10.96 -5.87 -2.89
C LYS A 277 11.22 -5.92 -1.40
N LEU A 278 10.32 -5.34 -0.60
CA LEU A 278 10.45 -5.24 0.85
C LEU A 278 9.29 -5.95 1.55
N GLY A 279 9.54 -6.41 2.77
CA GLY A 279 8.59 -7.14 3.57
C GLY A 279 8.34 -8.56 3.06
N ASP A 280 7.66 -9.32 3.87
CA ASP A 280 7.23 -10.70 3.60
C ASP A 280 6.12 -11.07 4.60
N PHE A 281 5.33 -12.10 4.31
CA PHE A 281 4.40 -12.67 5.27
C PHE A 281 5.10 -13.73 6.13
N GLU A 282 5.00 -13.61 7.44
CA GLU A 282 5.69 -14.50 8.40
C GLU A 282 4.73 -15.44 9.16
N GLY A 283 3.44 -15.32 8.90
CA GLY A 283 2.40 -16.15 9.51
C GLY A 283 1.41 -15.39 10.39
N VAL A 284 0.43 -16.12 10.90
CA VAL A 284 -0.52 -15.62 11.90
C VAL A 284 -0.29 -16.42 13.19
N ASP A 285 -0.11 -15.71 14.31
CA ASP A 285 0.17 -16.36 15.59
C ASP A 285 -1.09 -17.01 16.23
N GLU A 286 -0.92 -17.66 17.37
CA GLU A 286 -2.00 -18.34 18.12
C GLU A 286 -3.09 -17.37 18.64
N HIS A 287 -2.78 -16.09 18.73
CA HIS A 287 -3.71 -15.04 19.13
C HIS A 287 -4.48 -14.44 17.95
N GLY A 288 -4.07 -14.78 16.71
CA GLY A 288 -4.66 -14.26 15.49
C GLY A 288 -4.09 -12.89 15.07
N VAL A 289 -2.84 -12.63 15.41
CA VAL A 289 -2.08 -11.44 14.96
C VAL A 289 -1.22 -11.82 13.76
N PRO A 290 -1.33 -11.17 12.62
CA PRO A 290 -0.43 -11.37 11.49
C PRO A 290 0.96 -10.77 11.79
N HIS A 291 2.00 -11.46 11.35
CA HIS A 291 3.38 -11.01 11.38
C HIS A 291 3.91 -10.82 9.96
N GLY A 292 4.76 -9.82 9.77
CA GLY A 292 5.14 -9.38 8.44
C GLY A 292 4.01 -8.60 7.77
N LEU A 293 3.84 -8.76 6.47
CA LEU A 293 2.75 -8.17 5.69
C LEU A 293 1.73 -9.26 5.34
N LEU A 294 0.44 -8.98 5.52
CA LEU A 294 -0.63 -9.87 5.08
C LEU A 294 -1.68 -9.07 4.32
N PHE A 295 -1.76 -9.29 3.02
CA PHE A 295 -2.65 -8.56 2.11
C PHE A 295 -2.52 -7.04 2.35
N PRO A 296 -1.30 -6.47 2.19
CA PRO A 296 -1.06 -5.05 2.44
C PRO A 296 -1.86 -4.18 1.46
N ALA A 297 -2.42 -3.05 1.94
CA ALA A 297 -3.23 -2.18 1.10
C ALA A 297 -2.55 -0.82 0.83
N SER A 298 -2.41 0.03 1.83
CA SER A 298 -1.93 1.40 1.61
C SER A 298 -0.59 1.65 2.29
N PRO A 299 0.42 2.16 1.56
CA PRO A 299 1.68 2.63 2.11
C PRO A 299 1.70 4.15 2.30
N ALA A 300 2.44 4.66 3.28
CA ALA A 300 2.81 6.08 3.40
C ALA A 300 4.16 6.26 4.09
N PHE A 301 4.97 7.21 3.63
CA PHE A 301 6.23 7.54 4.28
C PHE A 301 6.00 8.26 5.61
N SER A 302 6.84 7.95 6.60
CA SER A 302 6.94 8.77 7.81
C SER A 302 7.38 10.19 7.48
N ALA A 303 7.07 11.15 8.37
CA ALA A 303 7.39 12.56 8.17
C ALA A 303 8.90 12.83 7.95
N ASP A 304 9.78 12.01 8.51
CA ASP A 304 11.24 12.07 8.31
C ASP A 304 11.71 11.26 7.09
N GLY A 305 10.82 10.48 6.46
CA GLY A 305 11.14 9.61 5.32
C GLY A 305 11.96 8.36 5.67
N GLU A 306 12.18 8.06 6.96
CA GLU A 306 12.97 6.89 7.37
C GLU A 306 12.18 5.58 7.35
N TRP A 307 10.85 5.66 7.47
CA TRP A 307 9.95 4.53 7.53
C TRP A 307 8.88 4.61 6.47
N LEU A 308 8.46 3.46 6.01
CA LEU A 308 7.21 3.27 5.28
C LEU A 308 6.23 2.59 6.25
N TYR A 309 5.10 3.21 6.50
CA TYR A 309 3.98 2.60 7.20
C TYR A 309 3.08 1.90 6.18
N VAL A 310 2.53 0.75 6.56
CA VAL A 310 1.70 -0.08 5.67
C VAL A 310 0.52 -0.63 6.45
N THR A 311 -0.67 -0.57 5.88
CA THR A 311 -1.85 -1.24 6.43
C THR A 311 -1.86 -2.71 6.00
N ASP A 312 -2.08 -3.61 6.97
CA ASP A 312 -2.30 -5.03 6.71
C ASP A 312 -3.81 -5.27 6.67
N LEU A 313 -4.40 -5.13 5.47
CA LEU A 313 -5.85 -5.25 5.27
C LEU A 313 -6.36 -6.64 5.63
N ALA A 314 -5.53 -7.65 5.37
CA ALA A 314 -5.82 -9.06 5.68
C ALA A 314 -7.24 -9.49 5.24
N LEU A 315 -7.62 -9.13 4.00
CA LEU A 315 -8.97 -9.31 3.48
C LEU A 315 -9.18 -10.75 2.99
N ASP A 316 -10.12 -11.46 3.62
CA ASP A 316 -10.55 -12.77 3.13
C ASP A 316 -11.48 -12.61 1.91
N LEU A 317 -10.93 -12.77 0.71
CA LEU A 317 -11.66 -12.63 -0.55
C LEU A 317 -12.80 -13.65 -0.73
N ARG A 318 -12.83 -14.72 0.07
CA ARG A 318 -13.95 -15.69 0.06
C ARG A 318 -15.25 -15.08 0.57
N LEU A 319 -15.17 -13.99 1.36
CA LEU A 319 -16.33 -13.22 1.77
C LEU A 319 -17.08 -12.60 0.57
N PHE A 320 -16.39 -12.44 -0.56
CA PHE A 320 -16.94 -11.95 -1.83
C PHE A 320 -17.22 -13.08 -2.84
N GLY A 321 -17.15 -14.35 -2.41
CA GLY A 321 -17.38 -15.50 -3.27
C GLY A 321 -16.17 -15.89 -4.15
N LEU A 322 -14.99 -15.37 -3.87
CA LEU A 322 -13.76 -15.67 -4.58
C LEU A 322 -13.02 -16.80 -3.87
N VAL A 323 -13.22 -18.03 -4.33
CA VAL A 323 -12.85 -19.26 -3.58
C VAL A 323 -11.37 -19.61 -3.59
N GLU A 324 -10.55 -19.08 -4.48
CA GLU A 324 -9.15 -19.49 -4.68
C GLU A 324 -8.15 -18.32 -4.52
N ALA A 325 -8.52 -17.29 -3.77
CA ALA A 325 -7.60 -16.20 -3.48
C ALA A 325 -6.46 -16.67 -2.55
N VAL A 326 -5.23 -16.26 -2.87
CA VAL A 326 -3.97 -16.78 -2.33
C VAL A 326 -3.95 -16.78 -0.80
N ASP A 327 -4.31 -15.66 -0.16
CA ASP A 327 -4.10 -15.43 1.28
C ASP A 327 -5.34 -15.66 2.12
N SER A 328 -6.48 -15.99 1.50
CA SER A 328 -7.76 -16.11 2.21
C SER A 328 -7.75 -17.08 3.39
N GLN A 329 -6.95 -18.15 3.33
CA GLN A 329 -6.80 -19.09 4.43
C GLN A 329 -6.11 -18.49 5.66
N TRP A 330 -5.21 -17.51 5.46
CA TRP A 330 -4.50 -16.81 6.51
C TRP A 330 -5.33 -15.64 7.02
N CYS A 331 -5.92 -14.86 6.11
CA CYS A 331 -6.81 -13.74 6.44
C CYS A 331 -7.99 -14.18 7.32
N ALA A 332 -8.54 -15.38 7.09
CA ALA A 332 -9.60 -15.94 7.93
C ALA A 332 -9.20 -16.22 9.38
N GLN A 333 -7.90 -16.29 9.69
CA GLN A 333 -7.39 -16.55 11.04
C GLN A 333 -7.15 -15.25 11.81
N VAL A 334 -7.16 -14.10 11.12
CA VAL A 334 -6.87 -12.79 11.73
C VAL A 334 -8.02 -12.38 12.67
N LYS A 335 -7.66 -12.05 13.90
CA LYS A 335 -8.55 -11.52 14.93
C LYS A 335 -8.17 -10.11 15.35
N HIS A 336 -6.90 -9.77 15.22
CA HIS A 336 -6.33 -8.48 15.56
C HIS A 336 -5.59 -7.92 14.34
N TYR A 337 -6.09 -6.84 13.80
CA TYR A 337 -5.53 -6.20 12.61
C TYR A 337 -4.34 -5.32 12.95
N THR A 338 -3.39 -5.21 12.05
CA THR A 338 -2.13 -4.51 12.26
C THR A 338 -1.90 -3.37 11.28
N VAL A 339 -1.10 -2.41 11.70
CA VAL A 339 -0.38 -1.49 10.84
C VAL A 339 1.09 -1.80 11.02
N SER A 340 1.77 -2.06 9.92
CA SER A 340 3.19 -2.41 9.89
C SER A 340 4.07 -1.22 9.56
N LYS A 341 5.38 -1.33 9.82
CA LYS A 341 6.40 -0.39 9.38
C LYS A 341 7.62 -1.12 8.84
N ILE A 342 8.19 -0.58 7.77
CA ILE A 342 9.40 -1.09 7.11
C ILE A 342 10.37 0.06 6.99
N ARG A 343 11.69 -0.20 7.09
CA ARG A 343 12.68 0.83 6.77
C ARG A 343 12.54 1.28 5.31
N ALA A 344 12.32 2.57 5.08
CA ALA A 344 12.18 3.16 3.75
C ALA A 344 13.55 3.31 3.06
N ARG A 345 14.25 2.18 2.94
CA ARG A 345 15.60 2.10 2.34
C ARG A 345 15.59 1.05 1.24
N ILE A 346 16.04 1.44 0.04
CA ILE A 346 16.29 0.48 -1.03
C ILE A 346 17.60 -0.23 -0.69
N PRO A 347 17.60 -1.56 -0.44
CA PRO A 347 18.79 -2.31 -0.11
C PRO A 347 19.83 -2.21 -1.24
N ARG A 348 21.10 -1.93 -0.90
CA ARG A 348 22.23 -1.92 -1.84
C ARG A 348 23.12 -3.12 -1.58
N ILE A 349 23.54 -3.82 -2.63
CA ILE A 349 24.48 -4.92 -2.51
C ILE A 349 25.82 -4.35 -1.99
N GLY A 350 26.28 -4.80 -0.81
CA GLY A 350 27.58 -4.46 -0.23
C GLY A 350 27.57 -3.34 0.82
N GLU A 351 26.43 -2.83 1.23
CA GLU A 351 26.33 -2.05 2.48
C GLU A 351 26.10 -3.03 3.65
N ASP A 352 27.18 -3.68 4.13
CA ASP A 352 27.16 -4.37 5.41
C ASP A 352 26.83 -3.36 6.51
N ASP A 353 25.94 -3.74 7.42
CA ASP A 353 25.59 -2.97 8.62
C ASP A 353 26.83 -2.80 9.51
N ASP A 354 27.67 -1.80 9.22
CA ASP A 354 28.83 -1.41 10.05
C ASP A 354 28.37 -0.57 11.27
N HIS A 355 27.35 -1.05 11.98
CA HIS A 355 26.90 -0.51 13.26
C HIS A 355 27.13 -1.55 14.37
N GLY A 356 28.40 -1.85 14.69
CA GLY A 356 28.67 -2.75 15.82
C GLY A 356 30.10 -3.02 16.19
N ARG A 357 31.08 -2.30 15.69
CA ARG A 357 32.42 -2.41 16.24
C ARG A 357 32.77 -1.16 17.04
N GLY A 358 32.31 -1.17 18.31
CA GLY A 358 32.87 -0.28 19.32
C GLY A 358 34.40 -0.50 19.41
N HIS A 359 35.15 0.55 19.14
CA HIS A 359 36.53 0.64 19.52
C HIS A 359 36.67 0.42 21.04
N HIS A 360 37.14 -0.73 21.42
CA HIS A 360 37.82 -0.90 22.69
C HIS A 360 39.27 -0.46 22.45
N ASP A 361 39.54 0.82 22.70
CA ASP A 361 40.90 1.27 22.97
C ASP A 361 41.30 0.70 24.33
N ARG A 362 42.35 -0.12 24.31
CA ARG A 362 43.09 -0.50 25.48
C ARG A 362 44.25 0.51 25.60
N ASP A 363 44.32 1.17 26.71
CA ASP A 363 45.51 1.51 27.43
C ASP A 363 45.31 1.27 28.93
#